data_ab3a6fb4ae261583cecef618d6928f7e
#
_entry.id   ab3a6fb4ae261583cecef618d6928f7e
#
_cell.length_a   1.000
_cell.length_b   1.000
_cell.length_c   1.000
_cell.angle_alpha   90.00
_cell.angle_beta   90.00
_cell.angle_gamma   90.00
#
_symmetry.space_group_name_H-M   'P 1'
#
loop_
_entity.id
_entity.type
_entity.pdbx_description
1 polymer ?
#
loop_
_entity_poly.entity_id
_entity_poly.type
_entity_poly.pdbx_seq_one_letter_code
_entity_poly.pdbx_strand_id
1 'polypeptide(L)'
;MSRPGVDLVRHPAGATDLVLLAHGGEERSQAAPHLWRPALLRMWPFAAAARAAAPEAAIGFARYRFRGWNDVGDPAVDLRTVLDELPFERVLLIGHSMGGRAVVAVGDHPRVAGVLALAPWLPSGEPLVALRPPVTFVHGTDDTITDPAGTTAYATRLRASGVAVTTYALAGEGHAMLRRPHDWNRLVGEFVSGCAAGGDEHLAPTRARVVSAVAGIAVARIRLPVKERLRAEAWG
;
A
#
# COMPACT_ATOMS: atom_id res chain seq x y z
N MET A 1 -27.20 0.35 -6.18
CA MET A 1 -25.86 0.38 -5.52
C MET A 1 -24.88 -0.37 -6.40
N SER A 2 -23.70 0.16 -6.67
CA SER A 2 -22.65 -0.57 -7.40
C SER A 2 -22.16 -1.73 -6.55
N ARG A 3 -21.92 -2.88 -7.19
CA ARG A 3 -21.30 -4.04 -6.52
C ARG A 3 -19.80 -3.77 -6.35
N PRO A 4 -19.16 -4.18 -5.24
CA PRO A 4 -17.72 -4.15 -5.13
C PRO A 4 -17.08 -5.05 -6.19
N GLY A 5 -15.84 -4.77 -6.60
CA GLY A 5 -15.18 -5.56 -7.64
C GLY A 5 -13.77 -5.08 -7.92
N VAL A 6 -13.20 -5.58 -9.02
CA VAL A 6 -11.88 -5.18 -9.52
C VAL A 6 -12.00 -4.70 -10.95
N ASP A 7 -11.43 -3.55 -11.23
CA ASP A 7 -11.24 -3.04 -12.57
C ASP A 7 -9.84 -3.44 -13.05
N LEU A 8 -9.77 -4.58 -13.79
CA LEU A 8 -8.50 -5.08 -14.31
C LEU A 8 -7.99 -4.16 -15.43
N VAL A 9 -6.77 -3.65 -15.26
CA VAL A 9 -6.07 -2.84 -16.27
C VAL A 9 -5.01 -3.64 -17.01
N ARG A 10 -4.66 -4.81 -16.49
CA ARG A 10 -3.81 -5.81 -17.12
C ARG A 10 -4.23 -7.21 -16.66
N HIS A 11 -4.34 -8.13 -17.62
CA HIS A 11 -4.64 -9.53 -17.34
C HIS A 11 -3.90 -10.43 -18.33
N PRO A 12 -2.64 -10.80 -18.07
CA PRO A 12 -1.92 -11.76 -18.88
C PRO A 12 -2.63 -13.14 -18.91
N ALA A 13 -2.56 -13.83 -20.01
CA ALA A 13 -3.12 -15.18 -20.11
C ALA A 13 -2.43 -16.11 -19.10
N GLY A 14 -3.25 -16.82 -18.31
CA GLY A 14 -2.74 -17.75 -17.29
C GLY A 14 -2.22 -17.09 -16.01
N ALA A 15 -2.44 -15.79 -15.82
CA ALA A 15 -2.05 -15.12 -14.57
C ALA A 15 -2.77 -15.74 -13.36
N THR A 16 -2.00 -16.24 -12.41
CA THR A 16 -2.47 -16.74 -11.11
C THR A 16 -2.36 -15.72 -9.99
N ASP A 17 -1.52 -14.71 -10.17
CA ASP A 17 -1.24 -13.65 -9.21
C ASP A 17 -1.92 -12.34 -9.62
N LEU A 18 -2.44 -11.60 -8.63
CA LEU A 18 -3.01 -10.28 -8.82
C LEU A 18 -2.29 -9.25 -7.92
N VAL A 19 -1.91 -8.11 -8.48
CA VAL A 19 -1.60 -6.92 -7.70
C VAL A 19 -2.86 -6.04 -7.67
N LEU A 20 -3.49 -5.94 -6.51
CA LEU A 20 -4.71 -5.19 -6.29
C LEU A 20 -4.39 -3.85 -5.61
N LEU A 21 -4.70 -2.76 -6.32
CA LEU A 21 -4.47 -1.40 -5.84
C LEU A 21 -5.76 -0.82 -5.25
N ALA A 22 -5.69 -0.37 -4.01
CA ALA A 22 -6.77 0.17 -3.20
C ALA A 22 -6.59 1.69 -3.01
N HIS A 23 -7.44 2.48 -3.63
CA HIS A 23 -7.34 3.94 -3.62
C HIS A 23 -7.87 4.58 -2.32
N GLY A 24 -7.49 5.82 -2.07
CA GLY A 24 -7.98 6.65 -0.97
C GLY A 24 -9.44 7.04 -1.13
N GLY A 25 -10.02 7.56 -0.05
CA GLY A 25 -11.40 8.00 0.00
C GLY A 25 -11.64 9.03 1.09
N GLU A 26 -12.84 9.05 1.62
CA GLU A 26 -13.32 9.97 2.66
C GLU A 26 -13.56 9.20 3.97
N GLU A 27 -13.60 9.90 5.09
CA GLU A 27 -13.95 9.28 6.36
C GLU A 27 -15.41 8.79 6.33
N ARG A 28 -16.33 9.66 5.85
CA ARG A 28 -17.75 9.37 5.72
C ARG A 28 -18.28 9.82 4.38
N SER A 29 -18.78 8.90 3.58
CA SER A 29 -19.47 9.21 2.32
C SER A 29 -20.14 7.95 1.77
N GLN A 30 -21.42 8.01 1.53
CA GLN A 30 -22.19 6.98 0.84
C GLN A 30 -22.34 7.25 -0.66
N ALA A 31 -21.71 8.31 -1.16
CA ALA A 31 -21.71 8.58 -2.59
C ALA A 31 -20.92 7.51 -3.36
N ALA A 32 -21.38 7.18 -4.55
CA ALA A 32 -20.67 6.23 -5.42
C ALA A 32 -19.31 6.78 -5.85
N PRO A 33 -18.27 5.96 -5.92
CA PRO A 33 -17.00 6.33 -6.55
C PRO A 33 -17.20 6.63 -8.03
N HIS A 34 -16.35 7.50 -8.59
CA HIS A 34 -16.26 7.67 -10.04
C HIS A 34 -14.79 7.69 -10.49
N LEU A 35 -14.54 7.31 -11.74
CA LEU A 35 -13.21 6.97 -12.27
C LEU A 35 -12.21 8.14 -12.31
N TRP A 36 -12.68 9.38 -12.43
CA TRP A 36 -11.82 10.57 -12.57
C TRP A 36 -11.43 11.23 -11.25
N ARG A 37 -11.48 10.51 -10.15
CA ARG A 37 -11.08 11.07 -8.86
C ARG A 37 -9.57 11.11 -8.70
N PRO A 38 -9.03 12.19 -8.12
CA PRO A 38 -7.60 12.30 -7.84
C PRO A 38 -7.02 11.12 -7.04
N ALA A 39 -7.82 10.57 -6.12
CA ALA A 39 -7.42 9.42 -5.31
C ALA A 39 -7.16 8.15 -6.16
N LEU A 40 -7.97 7.90 -7.19
CA LEU A 40 -7.75 6.79 -8.13
C LEU A 40 -6.61 7.10 -9.10
N LEU A 41 -6.60 8.32 -9.67
CA LEU A 41 -5.55 8.74 -10.61
C LEU A 41 -4.15 8.63 -10.00
N ARG A 42 -4.02 8.89 -8.70
CA ARG A 42 -2.76 8.75 -7.96
C ARG A 42 -2.21 7.34 -7.94
N MET A 43 -3.06 6.32 -8.07
CA MET A 43 -2.64 4.93 -8.04
C MET A 43 -2.05 4.44 -9.38
N TRP A 44 -2.23 5.17 -10.48
CA TRP A 44 -1.75 4.76 -11.80
C TRP A 44 -0.21 4.60 -11.91
N PRO A 45 0.61 5.50 -11.37
CA PRO A 45 2.07 5.30 -11.34
C PRO A 45 2.47 4.01 -10.60
N PHE A 46 1.74 3.67 -9.54
CA PHE A 46 1.98 2.43 -8.78
C PHE A 46 1.57 1.18 -9.55
N ALA A 47 0.48 1.26 -10.32
CA ALA A 47 0.11 0.18 -11.24
C ALA A 47 1.19 -0.03 -12.32
N ALA A 48 1.77 1.05 -12.84
CA ALA A 48 2.88 0.97 -13.80
C ALA A 48 4.14 0.36 -13.17
N ALA A 49 4.50 0.76 -11.94
CA ALA A 49 5.62 0.19 -11.20
C ALA A 49 5.41 -1.30 -10.89
N ALA A 50 4.21 -1.68 -10.45
CA ALA A 50 3.84 -3.07 -10.18
C ALA A 50 3.92 -3.93 -11.45
N ARG A 51 3.40 -3.43 -12.58
CA ARG A 51 3.49 -4.11 -13.88
C ARG A 51 4.92 -4.34 -14.33
N ALA A 52 5.81 -3.38 -14.11
CA ALA A 52 7.23 -3.51 -14.46
C ALA A 52 7.93 -4.53 -13.56
N ALA A 53 7.53 -4.63 -12.30
CA ALA A 53 8.12 -5.52 -11.29
C ALA A 53 7.61 -6.97 -11.37
N ALA A 54 6.36 -7.18 -11.82
CA ALA A 54 5.73 -8.48 -11.99
C ALA A 54 4.98 -8.56 -13.34
N PRO A 55 5.67 -8.75 -14.47
CA PRO A 55 5.06 -8.72 -15.80
C PRO A 55 4.04 -9.84 -16.03
N GLU A 56 4.11 -10.93 -15.28
CA GLU A 56 3.18 -12.08 -15.41
C GLU A 56 1.94 -11.93 -14.51
N ALA A 57 1.92 -10.99 -13.57
CA ALA A 57 0.77 -10.77 -12.70
C ALA A 57 -0.32 -9.94 -13.37
N ALA A 58 -1.57 -10.21 -13.02
CA ALA A 58 -2.68 -9.31 -13.29
C ALA A 58 -2.55 -8.05 -12.43
N ILE A 59 -3.01 -6.92 -12.95
CA ILE A 59 -3.03 -5.64 -12.23
C ILE A 59 -4.45 -5.10 -12.25
N GLY A 60 -4.98 -4.72 -11.10
CA GLY A 60 -6.32 -4.17 -10.99
C GLY A 60 -6.48 -3.14 -9.90
N PHE A 61 -7.52 -2.32 -10.04
CA PHE A 61 -7.94 -1.36 -9.02
C PHE A 61 -9.17 -1.87 -8.29
N ALA A 62 -9.18 -1.71 -6.97
CA ALA A 62 -10.36 -1.97 -6.17
C ALA A 62 -11.47 -0.99 -6.52
N ARG A 63 -12.68 -1.51 -6.76
CA ARG A 63 -13.90 -0.75 -6.93
C ARG A 63 -14.77 -0.93 -5.70
N TYR A 64 -14.93 0.16 -4.95
CA TYR A 64 -15.75 0.20 -3.74
C TYR A 64 -17.21 0.54 -4.07
N ARG A 65 -18.12 0.14 -3.17
CA ARG A 65 -19.53 0.57 -3.23
C ARG A 65 -19.67 2.05 -2.91
N PHE A 66 -18.90 2.52 -1.90
CA PHE A 66 -18.96 3.88 -1.37
C PHE A 66 -17.58 4.54 -1.36
N ARG A 67 -17.57 5.87 -1.32
CA ARG A 67 -16.34 6.67 -1.25
C ARG A 67 -15.75 6.77 0.14
N GLY A 68 -16.55 6.50 1.18
CA GLY A 68 -16.17 6.66 2.58
C GLY A 68 -15.83 5.35 3.26
N TRP A 69 -15.08 5.47 4.36
CA TRP A 69 -14.87 4.36 5.30
C TRP A 69 -16.17 3.95 5.97
N ASN A 70 -16.97 4.97 6.38
CA ASN A 70 -18.23 4.85 7.10
C ASN A 70 -18.10 4.10 8.44
N ASP A 71 -19.24 3.74 9.07
CA ASP A 71 -19.23 3.18 10.43
C ASP A 71 -18.78 1.72 10.49
N VAL A 72 -18.98 0.97 9.41
CA VAL A 72 -18.68 -0.47 9.34
C VAL A 72 -17.37 -0.80 8.62
N GLY A 73 -16.63 0.22 8.15
CA GLY A 73 -15.42 -0.01 7.36
C GLY A 73 -15.73 -0.56 5.97
N ASP A 74 -16.67 0.07 5.26
CA ASP A 74 -17.15 -0.38 3.94
C ASP A 74 -16.05 -0.79 2.97
N PRO A 75 -14.93 -0.04 2.81
CA PRO A 75 -13.85 -0.46 1.92
C PRO A 75 -13.17 -1.78 2.32
N ALA A 76 -13.08 -2.09 3.61
CA ALA A 76 -12.53 -3.35 4.08
C ALA A 76 -13.53 -4.50 3.81
N VAL A 77 -14.82 -4.27 4.06
CA VAL A 77 -15.90 -5.23 3.72
C VAL A 77 -15.89 -5.51 2.22
N ASP A 78 -15.79 -4.48 1.40
CA ASP A 78 -15.76 -4.60 -0.06
C ASP A 78 -14.53 -5.38 -0.53
N LEU A 79 -13.33 -5.09 0.01
CA LEU A 79 -12.13 -5.83 -0.35
C LEU A 79 -12.21 -7.29 0.07
N ARG A 80 -12.77 -7.61 1.24
CA ARG A 80 -12.94 -8.99 1.69
C ARG A 80 -13.86 -9.75 0.75
N THR A 81 -15.03 -9.17 0.39
CA THR A 81 -15.96 -9.74 -0.60
C THR A 81 -15.25 -9.98 -1.94
N VAL A 82 -14.47 -9.01 -2.40
CA VAL A 82 -13.69 -9.14 -3.63
C VAL A 82 -12.68 -10.28 -3.55
N LEU A 83 -11.91 -10.38 -2.46
CA LEU A 83 -10.93 -11.44 -2.27
C LEU A 83 -11.57 -12.84 -2.25
N ASP A 84 -12.76 -12.97 -1.67
CA ASP A 84 -13.50 -14.24 -1.62
C ASP A 84 -13.93 -14.71 -3.03
N GLU A 85 -14.24 -13.77 -3.93
CA GLU A 85 -14.81 -14.06 -5.27
C GLU A 85 -13.76 -14.12 -6.39
N LEU A 86 -12.53 -13.61 -6.19
CA LEU A 86 -11.51 -13.54 -7.22
C LEU A 86 -10.98 -14.91 -7.63
N PRO A 87 -10.70 -15.13 -8.94
CA PRO A 87 -10.14 -16.40 -9.42
C PRO A 87 -8.62 -16.53 -9.24
N PHE A 88 -7.97 -15.53 -8.63
CA PHE A 88 -6.52 -15.52 -8.42
C PHE A 88 -6.12 -16.31 -7.18
N GLU A 89 -5.01 -17.02 -7.26
CA GLU A 89 -4.47 -17.82 -6.14
C GLU A 89 -3.79 -16.94 -5.10
N ARG A 90 -3.04 -15.93 -5.57
CA ARG A 90 -2.27 -15.01 -4.74
C ARG A 90 -2.60 -13.56 -5.05
N VAL A 91 -2.73 -12.75 -4.01
CA VAL A 91 -3.04 -11.33 -4.15
C VAL A 91 -2.05 -10.48 -3.34
N LEU A 92 -1.34 -9.58 -4.02
CA LEU A 92 -0.56 -8.53 -3.39
C LEU A 92 -1.45 -7.29 -3.24
N LEU A 93 -1.60 -6.81 -2.02
CA LEU A 93 -2.41 -5.65 -1.72
C LEU A 93 -1.55 -4.39 -1.60
N ILE A 94 -1.88 -3.35 -2.36
CA ILE A 94 -1.23 -2.04 -2.27
C ILE A 94 -2.31 -0.99 -2.03
N GLY A 95 -2.26 -0.29 -0.90
CA GLY A 95 -3.30 0.68 -0.55
C GLY A 95 -2.75 2.05 -0.17
N HIS A 96 -3.45 3.12 -0.56
CA HIS A 96 -3.13 4.50 -0.18
C HIS A 96 -4.21 5.09 0.71
N SER A 97 -3.81 5.79 1.79
CA SER A 97 -4.74 6.54 2.64
C SER A 97 -5.82 5.63 3.27
N MET A 98 -7.10 5.88 3.02
CA MET A 98 -8.21 4.98 3.37
C MET A 98 -8.03 3.58 2.77
N GLY A 99 -7.56 3.47 1.52
CA GLY A 99 -7.22 2.18 0.91
C GLY A 99 -6.06 1.47 1.62
N GLY A 100 -5.10 2.23 2.17
CA GLY A 100 -4.03 1.71 3.03
C GLY A 100 -4.57 1.05 4.30
N ARG A 101 -5.57 1.68 4.93
CA ARG A 101 -6.30 1.11 6.07
C ARG A 101 -7.06 -0.16 5.67
N ALA A 102 -7.73 -0.12 4.50
CA ALA A 102 -8.54 -1.23 4.02
C ALA A 102 -7.68 -2.48 3.71
N VAL A 103 -6.52 -2.33 3.06
CA VAL A 103 -5.62 -3.48 2.77
C VAL A 103 -5.04 -4.08 4.04
N VAL A 104 -4.77 -3.27 5.05
CA VAL A 104 -4.34 -3.76 6.37
C VAL A 104 -5.47 -4.55 7.04
N ALA A 105 -6.70 -4.04 7.01
CA ALA A 105 -7.86 -4.67 7.64
C ALA A 105 -8.24 -6.05 7.05
N VAL A 106 -7.83 -6.34 5.81
CA VAL A 106 -8.08 -7.62 5.15
C VAL A 106 -6.82 -8.45 4.89
N GLY A 107 -5.68 -8.01 5.40
CA GLY A 107 -4.39 -8.65 5.14
C GLY A 107 -4.21 -10.04 5.76
N ASP A 108 -5.14 -10.48 6.60
CA ASP A 108 -5.22 -11.84 7.16
C ASP A 108 -5.88 -12.85 6.20
N HIS A 109 -6.44 -12.38 5.07
CA HIS A 109 -7.12 -13.25 4.12
C HIS A 109 -6.16 -14.29 3.51
N PRO A 110 -6.56 -15.56 3.35
CA PRO A 110 -5.67 -16.65 2.93
C PRO A 110 -4.95 -16.42 1.58
N ARG A 111 -5.57 -15.69 0.66
CA ARG A 111 -4.99 -15.37 -0.64
C ARG A 111 -4.01 -14.19 -0.62
N VAL A 112 -3.93 -13.45 0.49
CA VAL A 112 -3.05 -12.29 0.57
C VAL A 112 -1.61 -12.73 0.82
N ALA A 113 -0.75 -12.45 -0.15
CA ALA A 113 0.66 -12.80 -0.15
C ALA A 113 1.59 -11.62 0.19
N GLY A 114 1.05 -10.41 0.33
CA GLY A 114 1.79 -9.23 0.75
C GLY A 114 0.89 -8.01 0.95
N VAL A 115 1.26 -7.13 1.88
CA VAL A 115 0.53 -5.89 2.19
C VAL A 115 1.49 -4.71 2.15
N LEU A 116 1.24 -3.75 1.27
CA LEU A 116 1.93 -2.46 1.20
C LEU A 116 0.94 -1.33 1.46
N ALA A 117 1.11 -0.61 2.55
CA ALA A 117 0.28 0.53 2.91
C ALA A 117 1.07 1.84 2.75
N LEU A 118 0.59 2.70 1.86
CA LEU A 118 1.18 3.99 1.49
C LEU A 118 0.38 5.11 2.18
N ALA A 119 1.04 5.89 3.04
CA ALA A 119 0.42 6.95 3.83
C ALA A 119 -0.95 6.53 4.41
N PRO A 120 -1.06 5.36 5.07
CA PRO A 120 -2.35 4.81 5.48
C PRO A 120 -3.02 5.68 6.56
N TRP A 121 -4.33 5.74 6.52
CA TRP A 121 -5.11 6.33 7.59
C TRP A 121 -5.35 5.31 8.71
N LEU A 122 -4.50 5.32 9.71
CA LEU A 122 -4.56 4.42 10.87
C LEU A 122 -4.80 5.24 12.15
N PRO A 123 -6.07 5.42 12.56
CA PRO A 123 -6.39 6.17 13.77
C PRO A 123 -5.91 5.46 15.03
N SER A 124 -5.82 6.22 16.13
CA SER A 124 -5.54 5.64 17.45
C SER A 124 -6.56 4.55 17.78
N GLY A 125 -6.08 3.42 18.29
CA GLY A 125 -6.95 2.29 18.63
C GLY A 125 -7.35 1.41 17.44
N GLU A 126 -6.84 1.65 16.23
CA GLU A 126 -7.09 0.75 15.09
C GLU A 126 -6.86 -0.71 15.47
N PRO A 127 -7.83 -1.62 15.23
CA PRO A 127 -7.70 -3.03 15.59
C PRO A 127 -6.49 -3.67 14.93
N LEU A 128 -5.75 -4.50 15.67
CA LEU A 128 -4.71 -5.33 15.08
C LEU A 128 -5.32 -6.49 14.32
N VAL A 129 -4.80 -6.72 13.12
CA VAL A 129 -5.13 -7.87 12.28
C VAL A 129 -3.97 -8.86 12.33
N ALA A 130 -4.25 -10.16 12.37
CA ALA A 130 -3.24 -11.22 12.41
C ALA A 130 -2.60 -11.40 11.03
N LEU A 131 -1.81 -10.41 10.63
CA LEU A 131 -1.12 -10.40 9.34
C LEU A 131 -0.04 -11.49 9.30
N ARG A 132 -0.03 -12.28 8.23
CA ARG A 132 0.98 -13.32 7.98
C ARG A 132 1.96 -12.95 6.88
N PRO A 133 1.51 -12.27 5.80
CA PRO A 133 2.39 -11.93 4.67
C PRO A 133 3.40 -10.84 5.03
N PRO A 134 4.42 -10.61 4.18
CA PRO A 134 5.27 -9.43 4.32
C PRO A 134 4.43 -8.16 4.39
N VAL A 135 4.67 -7.34 5.41
CA VAL A 135 3.94 -6.10 5.65
C VAL A 135 4.91 -4.93 5.55
N THR A 136 4.58 -3.99 4.69
CA THR A 136 5.37 -2.77 4.50
C THR A 136 4.49 -1.54 4.66
N PHE A 137 4.92 -0.59 5.49
CA PHE A 137 4.34 0.74 5.60
C PHE A 137 5.30 1.78 5.06
N VAL A 138 4.79 2.72 4.27
CA VAL A 138 5.53 3.90 3.79
C VAL A 138 4.75 5.14 4.15
N HIS A 139 5.37 6.12 4.80
CA HIS A 139 4.71 7.37 5.17
C HIS A 139 5.62 8.57 4.95
N GLY A 140 5.07 9.68 4.46
CA GLY A 140 5.76 10.95 4.34
C GLY A 140 5.88 11.65 5.71
N THR A 141 7.03 12.27 6.00
CA THR A 141 7.21 12.95 7.30
C THR A 141 6.41 14.24 7.43
N ASP A 142 6.01 14.84 6.32
CA ASP A 142 5.26 16.09 6.25
C ASP A 142 3.78 15.86 5.90
N ASP A 143 3.29 14.63 6.09
CA ASP A 143 1.88 14.31 5.89
C ASP A 143 1.03 14.95 6.99
N THR A 144 0.12 15.84 6.58
CA THR A 144 -0.81 16.56 7.46
C THR A 144 -2.27 16.08 7.32
N ILE A 145 -2.50 15.08 6.47
CA ILE A 145 -3.84 14.52 6.22
C ILE A 145 -4.02 13.22 7.02
N THR A 146 -3.01 12.34 6.97
CA THR A 146 -2.96 11.15 7.80
C THR A 146 -1.72 11.21 8.68
N ASP A 147 -1.87 10.85 9.95
CA ASP A 147 -0.81 11.00 10.93
C ASP A 147 0.28 9.91 10.77
N PRO A 148 1.55 10.27 10.46
CA PRO A 148 2.66 9.32 10.42
C PRO A 148 2.90 8.62 11.76
N ALA A 149 2.56 9.28 12.89
CA ALA A 149 2.68 8.66 14.21
C ALA A 149 1.69 7.50 14.39
N GLY A 150 0.49 7.61 13.83
CA GLY A 150 -0.49 6.51 13.79
C GLY A 150 0.06 5.26 13.09
N THR A 151 0.71 5.44 11.94
CA THR A 151 1.38 4.34 11.22
C THR A 151 2.51 3.73 12.04
N THR A 152 3.34 4.55 12.68
CA THR A 152 4.43 4.10 13.53
C THR A 152 3.92 3.30 14.72
N ALA A 153 2.88 3.79 15.39
CA ALA A 153 2.25 3.13 16.53
C ALA A 153 1.64 1.77 16.13
N TYR A 154 0.93 1.73 15.00
CA TYR A 154 0.35 0.48 14.48
C TYR A 154 1.43 -0.54 14.11
N ALA A 155 2.47 -0.14 13.39
CA ALA A 155 3.59 -1.00 13.04
C ALA A 155 4.33 -1.55 14.28
N THR A 156 4.48 -0.74 15.33
CA THR A 156 5.08 -1.15 16.61
C THR A 156 4.23 -2.22 17.28
N ARG A 157 2.92 -2.04 17.33
CA ARG A 157 1.99 -3.03 17.90
C ARG A 157 1.99 -4.34 17.10
N LEU A 158 2.07 -4.30 15.77
CA LEU A 158 2.20 -5.49 14.92
C LEU A 158 3.51 -6.25 15.20
N ARG A 159 4.63 -5.54 15.31
CA ARG A 159 5.91 -6.17 15.66
C ARG A 159 5.87 -6.84 17.04
N ALA A 160 5.23 -6.20 18.02
CA ALA A 160 5.04 -6.77 19.35
C ALA A 160 4.18 -8.05 19.34
N SER A 161 3.30 -8.22 18.33
CA SER A 161 2.54 -9.45 18.12
C SER A 161 3.26 -10.51 17.27
N GLY A 162 4.55 -10.29 16.95
CA GLY A 162 5.37 -11.25 16.21
C GLY A 162 5.32 -11.11 14.68
N VAL A 163 4.62 -10.10 14.15
CA VAL A 163 4.55 -9.88 12.69
C VAL A 163 5.82 -9.17 12.21
N ALA A 164 6.43 -9.69 11.13
CA ALA A 164 7.53 -9.03 10.45
C ALA A 164 7.03 -7.80 9.68
N VAL A 165 7.45 -6.60 10.10
CA VAL A 165 6.99 -5.34 9.50
C VAL A 165 8.17 -4.48 9.08
N THR A 166 8.18 -4.06 7.81
CA THR A 166 9.08 -3.04 7.28
C THR A 166 8.41 -1.67 7.30
N THR A 167 9.14 -0.62 7.67
CA THR A 167 8.63 0.75 7.67
C THR A 167 9.60 1.70 7.00
N TYR A 168 9.09 2.60 6.16
CA TYR A 168 9.86 3.68 5.53
C TYR A 168 9.22 5.03 5.87
N ALA A 169 10.06 6.00 6.29
CA ALA A 169 9.69 7.40 6.42
C ALA A 169 10.36 8.19 5.29
N LEU A 170 9.56 8.81 4.42
CA LEU A 170 10.05 9.64 3.32
C LEU A 170 10.13 11.10 3.79
N ALA A 171 11.37 11.58 3.99
CA ALA A 171 11.62 12.93 4.49
C ALA A 171 11.10 14.00 3.53
N GLY A 172 10.35 14.97 4.05
CA GLY A 172 9.80 16.10 3.29
C GLY A 172 8.60 15.75 2.41
N GLU A 173 8.11 14.50 2.45
CA GLU A 173 6.99 14.08 1.61
C GLU A 173 5.66 14.23 2.35
N GLY A 174 4.63 14.67 1.62
CA GLY A 174 3.26 14.83 2.13
C GLY A 174 2.32 13.73 1.64
N HIS A 175 1.05 13.84 2.02
CA HIS A 175 0.00 12.86 1.69
C HIS A 175 -0.18 12.62 0.19
N ALA A 176 0.04 13.66 -0.60
CA ALA A 176 -0.16 13.60 -2.04
C ALA A 176 0.90 12.77 -2.77
N MET A 177 2.04 12.46 -2.14
CA MET A 177 3.11 11.64 -2.71
C MET A 177 3.69 12.22 -4.03
N LEU A 178 3.71 13.55 -4.15
CA LEU A 178 4.06 14.24 -5.40
C LEU A 178 5.47 14.83 -5.42
N ARG A 179 6.09 15.06 -4.25
CA ARG A 179 7.43 15.66 -4.18
C ARG A 179 8.53 14.64 -4.49
N ARG A 180 8.29 13.35 -4.21
CA ARG A 180 9.24 12.27 -4.38
C ARG A 180 8.63 11.05 -5.11
N PRO A 181 8.01 11.24 -6.29
CA PRO A 181 7.26 10.19 -6.98
C PRO A 181 8.13 8.99 -7.34
N HIS A 182 9.41 9.18 -7.64
CA HIS A 182 10.36 8.11 -7.94
C HIS A 182 10.60 7.19 -6.73
N ASP A 183 10.67 7.74 -5.51
CA ASP A 183 10.86 6.93 -4.30
C ASP A 183 9.64 6.05 -4.03
N TRP A 184 8.44 6.60 -4.14
CA TRP A 184 7.21 5.85 -3.98
C TRP A 184 7.10 4.71 -5.01
N ASN A 185 7.34 5.00 -6.29
CA ASN A 185 7.30 4.01 -7.37
C ASN A 185 8.36 2.92 -7.18
N ARG A 186 9.58 3.30 -6.77
CA ARG A 186 10.65 2.36 -6.48
C ARG A 186 10.28 1.41 -5.35
N LEU A 187 9.73 1.92 -4.24
CA LEU A 187 9.31 1.10 -3.09
C LEU A 187 8.17 0.15 -3.47
N VAL A 188 7.23 0.59 -4.31
CA VAL A 188 6.19 -0.30 -4.86
C VAL A 188 6.82 -1.41 -5.71
N GLY A 189 7.73 -1.08 -6.62
CA GLY A 189 8.43 -2.07 -7.45
C GLY A 189 9.23 -3.07 -6.62
N GLU A 190 10.01 -2.60 -5.63
CA GLU A 190 10.79 -3.45 -4.73
C GLU A 190 9.89 -4.40 -3.91
N PHE A 191 8.77 -3.90 -3.39
CA PHE A 191 7.80 -4.71 -2.68
C PHE A 191 7.22 -5.82 -3.57
N VAL A 192 6.76 -5.46 -4.78
CA VAL A 192 6.15 -6.42 -5.72
C VAL A 192 7.16 -7.47 -6.17
N SER A 193 8.38 -7.05 -6.56
CA SER A 193 9.45 -8.00 -6.96
C SER A 193 9.82 -8.94 -5.81
N GLY A 194 9.91 -8.43 -4.59
CA GLY A 194 10.23 -9.22 -3.41
C GLY A 194 9.18 -10.29 -3.09
N CYS A 195 7.91 -9.99 -3.33
CA CYS A 195 6.82 -10.95 -3.14
C CYS A 195 6.69 -11.94 -4.32
N ALA A 196 7.07 -11.55 -5.53
CA ALA A 196 7.02 -12.41 -6.73
C ALA A 196 8.12 -13.48 -6.74
N ALA A 197 9.29 -13.18 -6.15
CA ALA A 197 10.43 -14.09 -6.12
C ALA A 197 10.27 -15.33 -5.20
N GLY A 198 9.09 -15.55 -4.63
CA GLY A 198 8.81 -16.68 -3.74
C GLY A 198 9.12 -16.36 -2.28
N GLY A 199 8.09 -16.25 -1.48
CA GLY A 199 8.11 -15.66 -0.14
C GLY A 199 8.84 -16.39 0.98
N ASP A 200 9.86 -17.21 0.75
CA ASP A 200 10.62 -17.87 1.83
C ASP A 200 12.05 -17.31 2.02
N GLU A 201 12.56 -16.50 1.12
CA GLU A 201 13.77 -15.77 1.42
C GLU A 201 13.44 -14.38 1.97
N HIS A 202 13.63 -14.20 3.25
CA HIS A 202 13.80 -12.91 3.90
C HIS A 202 14.60 -12.01 2.97
N LEU A 203 13.97 -10.95 2.46
CA LEU A 203 14.64 -9.94 1.64
C LEU A 203 15.92 -9.51 2.35
N ALA A 204 17.05 -10.12 1.94
CA ALA A 204 18.35 -9.72 2.43
C ALA A 204 18.51 -8.20 2.15
N PRO A 205 18.92 -7.40 3.11
CA PRO A 205 19.02 -5.96 2.93
C PRO A 205 20.07 -5.65 1.87
N THR A 206 19.64 -5.25 0.69
CA THR A 206 20.54 -4.56 -0.24
C THR A 206 21.09 -3.33 0.47
N ARG A 207 22.36 -2.99 0.29
CA ARG A 207 23.12 -1.95 1.02
C ARG A 207 22.47 -0.55 1.16
N ALA A 208 21.29 -0.31 0.65
CA ALA A 208 20.48 0.90 0.83
C ALA A 208 19.46 0.82 1.98
N ARG A 209 19.38 -0.28 2.70
CA ARG A 209 18.53 -0.44 3.88
C ARG A 209 19.33 -0.10 5.12
N VAL A 210 19.12 1.08 5.67
CA VAL A 210 19.44 1.33 7.06
C VAL A 210 18.34 0.66 7.88
N VAL A 211 18.49 -0.62 8.13
CA VAL A 211 17.68 -1.35 9.10
C VAL A 211 18.39 -1.23 10.43
N SER A 212 17.93 -0.37 11.29
CA SER A 212 18.27 -0.40 12.70
C SER A 212 17.36 -1.44 13.36
N ALA A 213 17.80 -2.70 13.34
CA ALA A 213 17.21 -3.76 14.11
C ALA A 213 17.87 -3.83 15.49
N VAL A 214 17.69 -2.81 16.31
CA VAL A 214 17.99 -2.88 17.75
C VAL A 214 16.94 -2.07 18.49
N ALA A 215 16.20 -2.76 19.36
CA ALA A 215 15.33 -2.21 20.38
C ALA A 215 14.48 -0.98 19.99
N GLY A 216 13.34 -1.25 19.39
CA GLY A 216 12.20 -0.40 19.67
C GLY A 216 11.87 0.74 18.73
N ILE A 217 12.57 1.10 17.67
CA ILE A 217 12.04 2.00 16.61
C ILE A 217 13.04 2.02 15.44
N ALA A 218 12.77 1.31 14.35
CA ALA A 218 13.58 1.41 13.15
C ALA A 218 12.82 2.18 12.06
N VAL A 219 13.12 3.46 11.91
CA VAL A 219 12.66 4.28 10.80
C VAL A 219 13.80 4.42 9.80
N ALA A 220 13.70 3.75 8.65
CA ALA A 220 14.65 3.96 7.56
C ALA A 220 14.37 5.30 6.87
N ARG A 221 15.28 6.27 7.01
CA ARG A 221 15.24 7.54 6.28
C ARG A 221 15.95 7.38 4.94
N ILE A 222 15.22 7.50 3.84
CA ILE A 222 15.79 7.48 2.50
C ILE A 222 16.15 8.93 2.11
N ARG A 223 17.43 9.19 1.85
CA ARG A 223 17.91 10.44 1.26
C ARG A 223 18.41 10.17 -0.15
N LEU A 224 17.89 10.90 -1.14
CA LEU A 224 18.45 10.90 -2.49
C LEU A 224 19.77 11.67 -2.55
N PRO A 225 20.70 11.26 -3.45
CA PRO A 225 21.89 12.04 -3.77
C PRO A 225 21.54 13.44 -4.29
N VAL A 226 22.37 14.44 -3.94
CA VAL A 226 22.14 15.87 -4.26
C VAL A 226 21.91 16.16 -5.75
N LYS A 227 22.45 15.34 -6.66
CA LYS A 227 22.28 15.51 -8.12
C LYS A 227 20.86 15.32 -8.64
N GLU A 228 20.00 14.62 -7.92
CA GLU A 228 18.60 14.42 -8.31
C GLU A 228 17.66 15.50 -7.75
N ARG A 229 18.10 16.26 -6.74
CA ARG A 229 17.34 17.40 -6.21
C ARG A 229 17.18 18.54 -7.22
N LEU A 230 18.20 18.81 -8.02
CA LEU A 230 18.23 19.96 -8.95
C LEU A 230 17.32 19.76 -10.19
N ARG A 231 16.87 18.52 -10.49
CA ARG A 231 15.91 18.25 -11.58
C ARG A 231 14.46 18.41 -11.18
N ALA A 232 14.15 18.34 -9.89
CA ALA A 232 12.77 18.49 -9.41
C ALA A 232 12.35 19.96 -9.26
N GLU A 233 13.30 20.90 -9.15
CA GLU A 233 13.04 22.34 -9.04
C GLU A 233 12.83 23.07 -10.39
N ALA A 234 13.04 22.37 -11.53
CA ALA A 234 12.93 22.98 -12.87
C ALA A 234 11.54 22.91 -13.48
N TRP A 235 10.51 22.44 -12.78
CA TRP A 235 9.11 22.38 -13.20
C TRP A 235 8.20 22.90 -12.08
N GLY A 236 8.38 24.18 -11.78
CA GLY A 236 7.47 24.98 -10.97
C GLY A 236 6.60 25.85 -11.88
#